data_4248b6d40ced89ae5ee392602467858a
#
_entry.id   4248b6d40ced89ae5ee392602467858a
#
_cell.length_a   1.000
_cell.length_b   1.000
_cell.length_c   1.000
_cell.angle_alpha   90.00
_cell.angle_beta   90.00
_cell.angle_gamma   90.00
#
_symmetry.space_group_name_H-M   'P 1'
#
loop_
_entity.id
_entity.type
_entity.pdbx_description
1 polymer ?
#
loop_
_entity_poly.entity_id
_entity_poly.type
_entity_poly.pdbx_seq_one_letter_code
_entity_poly.pdbx_strand_id
1 'polypeptide(L)'
;MTNKLRNIPPMKFLYFLFLSVCSVSYAQENDIFSRLSVLPNNGKIWYNIDGYSVTSENFNVSFEEKGLRKVFRKHNIEDSDTKNKDNKIDFNNLFVSKQQKINDNLFQNNSYYFVENLNKTITVIWFIKNGKTDIETEEKLVNAIVKNEIPKENYVSMKITSINFAGRTIELENDCYWTFLNTVQCPYRGEMNWSIHRSLDDAKDATENQLNLTKSRKGGKVISEEIVDVEFEGVVTKVKKVIYDFTGATSALASMSGGKSINIYYVAENVRNKNVSCVMSFWNNDDINPETKLPALLGKLMKLK
;
A
#
# COMPACT_ATOMS: atom_id res chain seq x y z
N MET A 1 -56.05 25.71 39.19
CA MET A 1 -54.64 25.97 38.86
C MET A 1 -54.16 24.78 38.02
N THR A 2 -54.13 24.94 36.71
CA THR A 2 -53.82 23.89 35.74
C THR A 2 -52.46 24.17 35.10
N ASN A 3 -51.45 23.34 35.39
CA ASN A 3 -50.11 23.40 34.82
C ASN A 3 -50.14 22.93 33.34
N LYS A 4 -49.83 23.84 32.41
CA LYS A 4 -49.58 23.55 31.02
C LYS A 4 -48.14 23.04 30.84
N LEU A 5 -47.97 21.74 30.62
CA LEU A 5 -46.75 21.17 30.08
C LEU A 5 -46.62 21.59 28.61
N ARG A 6 -45.57 22.32 28.27
CA ARG A 6 -45.20 22.68 26.89
C ARG A 6 -44.60 21.46 26.20
N ASN A 7 -45.27 20.95 25.20
CA ASN A 7 -44.74 19.98 24.25
C ASN A 7 -43.59 20.60 23.47
N ILE A 8 -42.38 20.07 23.62
CA ILE A 8 -41.22 20.32 22.76
C ILE A 8 -41.33 19.35 21.57
N PRO A 9 -41.33 19.85 20.31
CA PRO A 9 -41.52 18.97 19.16
C PRO A 9 -40.34 18.06 18.98
N PRO A 10 -40.53 16.76 18.64
CA PRO A 10 -39.47 15.74 18.54
C PRO A 10 -38.47 15.98 17.39
N MET A 11 -38.77 16.96 16.51
CA MET A 11 -37.99 17.20 15.31
C MET A 11 -36.59 17.81 15.56
N LYS A 12 -36.40 18.54 16.69
CA LYS A 12 -35.08 19.12 17.00
C LYS A 12 -34.05 18.08 17.51
N PHE A 13 -34.53 16.99 18.11
CA PHE A 13 -33.65 15.92 18.57
C PHE A 13 -33.13 15.06 17.43
N LEU A 14 -33.90 14.91 16.34
CA LEU A 14 -33.50 14.15 15.15
C LEU A 14 -32.38 14.84 14.37
N TYR A 15 -32.38 16.19 14.29
CA TYR A 15 -31.33 16.95 13.64
C TYR A 15 -29.99 16.89 14.37
N PHE A 16 -30.00 16.82 15.68
CA PHE A 16 -28.75 16.70 16.47
C PHE A 16 -28.12 15.31 16.35
N LEU A 17 -28.93 14.26 16.21
CA LEU A 17 -28.42 12.90 15.98
C LEU A 17 -27.84 12.73 14.59
N PHE A 18 -28.43 13.39 13.58
CA PHE A 18 -27.94 13.33 12.19
C PHE A 18 -26.61 14.09 11.99
N LEU A 19 -26.42 15.21 12.69
CA LEU A 19 -25.16 15.98 12.65
C LEU A 19 -24.00 15.24 13.34
N SER A 20 -24.26 14.46 14.37
CA SER A 20 -23.20 13.67 15.05
C SER A 20 -22.74 12.47 14.24
N VAL A 21 -23.61 11.86 13.43
CA VAL A 21 -23.23 10.72 12.56
C VAL A 21 -22.39 11.19 11.36
N CYS A 22 -22.69 12.37 10.80
CA CYS A 22 -21.89 12.92 9.70
C CYS A 22 -20.46 13.32 10.14
N SER A 23 -20.28 13.82 11.36
CA SER A 23 -18.96 14.23 11.85
C SER A 23 -18.03 13.03 12.14
N VAL A 24 -18.58 11.89 12.54
CA VAL A 24 -17.77 10.66 12.75
C VAL A 24 -17.28 10.09 11.43
N SER A 25 -18.08 10.15 10.35
CA SER A 25 -17.67 9.67 9.02
C SER A 25 -16.54 10.50 8.43
N TYR A 26 -16.56 11.83 8.58
CA TYR A 26 -15.48 12.71 8.12
C TYR A 26 -14.17 12.57 8.91
N ALA A 27 -14.24 12.28 10.21
CA ALA A 27 -13.05 12.07 11.03
C ALA A 27 -12.31 10.77 10.65
N GLN A 28 -13.06 9.73 10.28
CA GLN A 28 -12.49 8.43 9.90
C GLN A 28 -11.80 8.45 8.52
N GLU A 29 -12.25 9.31 7.60
CA GLU A 29 -11.71 9.45 6.24
C GLU A 29 -10.34 10.16 6.23
N ASN A 30 -10.05 11.00 7.24
CA ASN A 30 -8.80 11.75 7.37
C ASN A 30 -7.74 11.08 8.28
N ASP A 31 -8.07 9.97 8.93
CA ASP A 31 -7.12 9.25 9.77
C ASP A 31 -6.19 8.38 8.90
N ILE A 32 -4.93 8.82 8.76
CA ILE A 32 -3.91 8.08 8.02
C ILE A 32 -3.58 6.74 8.69
N PHE A 33 -3.72 6.64 10.01
CA PHE A 33 -3.32 5.43 10.74
C PHE A 33 -4.28 4.26 10.50
N SER A 34 -5.55 4.53 10.19
CA SER A 34 -6.52 3.49 9.84
C SER A 34 -6.19 2.72 8.56
N ARG A 35 -5.30 3.29 7.70
CA ARG A 35 -4.85 2.73 6.42
C ARG A 35 -3.37 2.36 6.39
N LEU A 36 -2.63 2.75 7.44
CA LEU A 36 -1.18 2.57 7.54
C LEU A 36 -0.80 1.19 8.06
N SER A 37 0.17 0.56 7.44
CA SER A 37 0.90 -0.60 7.96
C SER A 37 2.38 -0.27 8.08
N VAL A 38 3.06 -0.81 9.10
CA VAL A 38 4.47 -0.51 9.40
C VAL A 38 5.24 -1.79 9.69
N LEU A 39 6.40 -1.96 9.08
CA LEU A 39 7.27 -3.13 9.28
C LEU A 39 8.72 -2.69 9.54
N PRO A 40 9.24 -2.83 10.77
CA PRO A 40 10.65 -2.64 11.04
C PRO A 40 11.51 -3.73 10.37
N ASN A 41 12.56 -3.34 9.64
CA ASN A 41 13.43 -4.28 8.93
C ASN A 41 14.89 -3.79 8.92
N ASN A 42 15.74 -4.38 9.73
CA ASN A 42 17.21 -4.22 9.70
C ASN A 42 17.71 -2.77 9.55
N GLY A 43 17.27 -1.89 10.46
CA GLY A 43 17.67 -0.47 10.48
C GLY A 43 16.91 0.45 9.54
N LYS A 44 15.97 -0.10 8.77
CA LYS A 44 14.96 0.62 8.01
C LYS A 44 13.58 0.31 8.56
N ILE A 45 12.63 1.18 8.29
CA ILE A 45 11.21 0.90 8.56
C ILE A 45 10.48 1.05 7.24
N TRP A 46 9.65 0.08 6.92
CA TRP A 46 8.78 0.08 5.75
C TRP A 46 7.37 0.47 6.14
N TYR A 47 6.72 1.26 5.29
CA TYR A 47 5.34 1.69 5.48
C TYR A 47 4.55 1.45 4.20
N ASN A 48 3.28 1.11 4.33
CA ASN A 48 2.33 1.00 3.23
C ASN A 48 1.07 1.78 3.58
N ILE A 49 0.66 2.69 2.72
CA ILE A 49 -0.54 3.51 2.85
C ILE A 49 -0.98 4.00 1.46
N ASP A 50 -2.27 3.94 1.15
CA ASP A 50 -2.86 4.52 -0.07
C ASP A 50 -2.10 4.16 -1.38
N GLY A 51 -1.53 2.94 -1.43
CA GLY A 51 -0.72 2.48 -2.56
C GLY A 51 0.70 3.02 -2.63
N TYR A 52 1.15 3.78 -1.61
CA TYR A 52 2.56 4.13 -1.45
C TYR A 52 3.36 2.97 -0.88
N SER A 53 4.56 2.79 -1.41
CA SER A 53 5.66 2.10 -0.74
C SER A 53 6.58 3.15 -0.12
N VAL A 54 6.71 3.15 1.21
CA VAL A 54 7.50 4.16 1.92
C VAL A 54 8.59 3.49 2.73
N THR A 55 9.77 4.09 2.78
CA THR A 55 10.85 3.66 3.68
C THR A 55 11.36 4.84 4.50
N SER A 56 11.71 4.59 5.76
CA SER A 56 12.52 5.52 6.54
C SER A 56 13.83 4.88 6.99
N GLU A 57 14.90 5.68 7.01
CA GLU A 57 16.22 5.26 7.45
C GLU A 57 16.91 6.41 8.19
N ASN A 58 17.52 6.10 9.35
CA ASN A 58 18.29 7.06 10.13
C ASN A 58 19.76 6.98 9.78
N PHE A 59 20.37 8.16 9.55
CA PHE A 59 21.78 8.31 9.26
C PHE A 59 22.44 9.07 10.40
N ASN A 60 23.45 8.48 11.02
CA ASN A 60 24.22 9.12 12.09
C ASN A 60 25.21 10.14 11.50
N VAL A 61 24.69 11.19 10.88
CA VAL A 61 25.41 12.34 10.34
C VAL A 61 24.59 13.60 10.59
N SER A 62 25.26 14.76 10.76
CA SER A 62 24.59 16.03 11.01
C SER A 62 23.83 16.54 9.79
N PHE A 63 22.77 17.34 10.03
CA PHE A 63 21.99 18.02 8.98
C PHE A 63 22.75 19.25 8.44
N GLU A 64 24.00 19.04 8.06
CA GLU A 64 24.88 20.02 7.46
C GLU A 64 25.29 19.58 6.06
N GLU A 65 25.89 20.47 5.27
CA GLU A 65 26.28 20.21 3.89
C GLU A 65 27.05 18.90 3.71
N LYS A 66 28.04 18.62 4.56
CA LYS A 66 28.85 17.39 4.49
C LYS A 66 28.02 16.13 4.76
N GLY A 67 27.13 16.17 5.75
CA GLY A 67 26.24 15.06 6.07
C GLY A 67 25.18 14.85 4.99
N LEU A 68 24.56 15.94 4.52
CA LEU A 68 23.57 15.90 3.44
C LEU A 68 24.16 15.34 2.15
N ARG A 69 25.36 15.77 1.72
CA ARG A 69 26.03 15.21 0.54
C ARG A 69 26.26 13.70 0.62
N LYS A 70 26.56 13.17 1.82
CA LYS A 70 26.73 11.72 2.03
C LYS A 70 25.41 10.98 1.82
N VAL A 71 24.32 11.53 2.33
CA VAL A 71 22.98 10.93 2.24
C VAL A 71 22.41 11.07 0.83
N PHE A 72 22.60 12.22 0.19
CA PHE A 72 22.17 12.45 -1.19
C PHE A 72 22.78 11.43 -2.16
N ARG A 73 24.09 11.17 -2.04
CA ARG A 73 24.78 10.16 -2.86
C ARG A 73 24.17 8.77 -2.73
N LYS A 74 23.75 8.39 -1.49
CA LYS A 74 23.12 7.07 -1.27
C LYS A 74 21.75 6.97 -1.95
N HIS A 75 21.05 8.07 -2.12
CA HIS A 75 19.73 8.12 -2.73
C HIS A 75 19.74 8.65 -4.18
N ASN A 76 20.93 8.75 -4.80
CA ASN A 76 21.11 9.25 -6.17
C ASN A 76 20.46 10.65 -6.36
N ILE A 77 20.58 11.51 -5.35
CA ILE A 77 20.18 12.92 -5.45
C ILE A 77 21.38 13.71 -5.96
N GLU A 78 21.19 14.31 -7.13
CA GLU A 78 22.22 15.08 -7.84
C GLU A 78 22.21 16.55 -7.44
N ASP A 79 23.28 17.28 -7.73
CA ASP A 79 23.34 18.71 -7.45
C ASP A 79 22.31 19.50 -8.25
N SER A 80 21.97 19.02 -9.46
CA SER A 80 20.95 19.56 -10.34
C SER A 80 19.51 19.35 -9.86
N ASP A 81 19.25 18.39 -8.94
CA ASP A 81 17.92 18.18 -8.40
C ASP A 81 17.50 19.35 -7.52
N THR A 82 16.28 19.83 -7.70
CA THR A 82 15.71 20.91 -6.88
C THR A 82 15.47 20.44 -5.47
N LYS A 83 16.02 21.17 -4.49
CA LYS A 83 15.92 20.91 -3.07
C LYS A 83 15.17 22.05 -2.41
N ASN A 84 13.92 21.80 -2.02
CA ASN A 84 13.05 22.80 -1.41
C ASN A 84 12.87 22.51 0.09
N LYS A 85 12.63 23.56 0.88
CA LYS A 85 12.13 23.40 2.23
C LYS A 85 10.60 23.22 2.15
N ASP A 86 10.10 22.20 2.83
CA ASP A 86 8.66 22.03 3.02
C ASP A 86 8.25 22.66 4.37
N ASN A 87 7.46 23.73 4.32
CA ASN A 87 7.07 24.49 5.51
C ASN A 87 5.95 23.82 6.32
N LYS A 88 5.35 22.74 5.83
CA LYS A 88 4.36 21.96 6.57
C LYS A 88 4.98 20.84 7.40
N ILE A 89 6.29 20.60 7.22
CA ILE A 89 7.05 19.71 8.07
C ILE A 89 7.60 20.52 9.26
N ASP A 90 7.28 20.07 10.48
CA ASP A 90 7.60 20.79 11.73
C ASP A 90 9.10 20.83 12.07
N PHE A 91 9.92 20.11 11.31
CA PHE A 91 11.36 19.97 11.50
C PHE A 91 12.14 20.63 10.37
N ASN A 92 13.42 20.93 10.63
CA ASN A 92 14.32 21.35 9.56
C ASN A 92 14.42 20.25 8.52
N ASN A 93 14.17 20.57 7.24
CA ASN A 93 14.04 19.56 6.20
C ASN A 93 14.45 20.09 4.82
N LEU A 94 14.70 19.13 3.92
CA LEU A 94 14.81 19.33 2.49
C LEU A 94 13.93 18.29 1.79
N PHE A 95 13.12 18.74 0.86
CA PHE A 95 12.26 17.94 0.01
C PHE A 95 12.81 17.87 -1.42
N VAL A 96 12.85 16.69 -2.00
CA VAL A 96 13.21 16.44 -3.40
C VAL A 96 12.16 15.54 -4.04
N SER A 97 11.63 15.95 -5.18
CA SER A 97 10.72 15.12 -5.98
C SER A 97 11.39 14.72 -7.28
N LYS A 98 11.32 13.43 -7.62
CA LYS A 98 11.82 12.87 -8.88
C LYS A 98 10.73 12.04 -9.53
N GLN A 99 10.61 12.16 -10.84
CA GLN A 99 9.64 11.38 -11.61
C GLN A 99 10.39 10.51 -12.61
N GLN A 100 10.05 9.23 -12.65
CA GLN A 100 10.55 8.27 -13.62
C GLN A 100 9.42 7.81 -14.53
N LYS A 101 9.59 7.98 -15.84
CA LYS A 101 8.65 7.45 -16.82
C LYS A 101 8.80 5.94 -16.91
N ILE A 102 7.73 5.20 -16.67
CA ILE A 102 7.66 3.74 -16.82
C ILE A 102 7.21 3.38 -18.24
N ASN A 103 6.14 4.03 -18.72
CA ASN A 103 5.65 3.98 -20.10
C ASN A 103 4.91 5.28 -20.42
N ASP A 104 4.22 5.35 -21.57
CA ASP A 104 3.57 6.61 -22.03
C ASP A 104 2.45 7.09 -21.10
N ASN A 105 1.82 6.17 -20.34
CA ASN A 105 0.67 6.45 -19.49
C ASN A 105 0.97 6.29 -18.00
N LEU A 106 2.18 5.85 -17.63
CA LEU A 106 2.51 5.57 -16.24
C LEU A 106 3.86 6.16 -15.86
N PHE A 107 3.84 6.95 -14.78
CA PHE A 107 5.01 7.49 -14.11
C PHE A 107 5.11 6.93 -12.69
N GLN A 108 6.34 6.67 -12.27
CA GLN A 108 6.67 6.44 -10.88
C GLN A 108 7.16 7.75 -10.28
N ASN A 109 6.49 8.20 -9.23
CA ASN A 109 6.87 9.38 -8.46
C ASN A 109 7.67 8.95 -7.24
N ASN A 110 8.76 9.67 -6.98
CA ASN A 110 9.66 9.46 -5.85
C ASN A 110 9.77 10.77 -5.09
N SER A 111 9.28 10.80 -3.86
CA SER A 111 9.37 11.94 -2.95
C SER A 111 10.36 11.60 -1.84
N TYR A 112 11.38 12.42 -1.66
CA TYR A 112 12.40 12.27 -0.64
C TYR A 112 12.31 13.43 0.35
N TYR A 113 12.10 13.10 1.63
CA TYR A 113 12.18 14.02 2.74
C TYR A 113 13.44 13.72 3.54
N PHE A 114 14.37 14.65 3.55
CA PHE A 114 15.56 14.63 4.41
C PHE A 114 15.25 15.52 5.62
N VAL A 115 15.10 14.92 6.79
CA VAL A 115 14.61 15.63 7.98
C VAL A 115 15.65 15.57 9.09
N GLU A 116 15.94 16.72 9.70
CA GLU A 116 16.74 16.79 10.93
C GLU A 116 15.89 16.28 12.09
N ASN A 117 16.24 15.11 12.62
CA ASN A 117 15.51 14.53 13.75
C ASN A 117 15.93 15.17 15.09
N LEU A 118 15.26 14.76 16.18
CA LEU A 118 15.50 15.30 17.52
C LEU A 118 16.95 15.13 18.00
N ASN A 119 17.67 14.13 17.50
CA ASN A 119 19.07 13.86 17.83
C ASN A 119 20.07 14.63 16.93
N LYS A 120 19.59 15.59 16.14
CA LYS A 120 20.39 16.37 15.19
C LYS A 120 21.03 15.56 14.08
N THR A 121 20.53 14.35 13.85
CA THR A 121 20.93 13.47 12.75
C THR A 121 19.87 13.47 11.64
N ILE A 122 20.16 12.83 10.50
CA ILE A 122 19.27 12.85 9.34
C ILE A 122 18.40 11.60 9.32
N THR A 123 17.10 11.80 9.28
CA THR A 123 16.13 10.77 8.88
C THR A 123 15.76 11.01 7.42
N VAL A 124 15.91 10.00 6.57
CA VAL A 124 15.41 10.04 5.19
C VAL A 124 14.12 9.25 5.12
N ILE A 125 13.08 9.87 4.59
CA ILE A 125 11.79 9.24 4.33
C ILE A 125 11.56 9.31 2.83
N TRP A 126 11.47 8.14 2.21
CA TRP A 126 11.34 8.00 0.76
C TRP A 126 10.00 7.36 0.40
N PHE A 127 9.19 8.10 -0.33
CA PHE A 127 7.91 7.67 -0.88
C PHE A 127 8.07 7.26 -2.33
N ILE A 128 7.48 6.14 -2.69
CA ILE A 128 7.38 5.64 -4.05
C ILE A 128 5.91 5.41 -4.36
N LYS A 129 5.43 6.00 -5.44
CA LYS A 129 4.06 5.76 -5.92
C LYS A 129 3.97 5.76 -7.43
N ASN A 130 3.28 4.77 -7.98
CA ASN A 130 2.91 4.76 -9.38
C ASN A 130 1.62 5.58 -9.57
N GLY A 131 1.63 6.53 -10.50
CA GLY A 131 0.51 7.42 -10.77
C GLY A 131 0.47 8.64 -9.82
N LYS A 132 -0.74 9.13 -9.50
CA LYS A 132 -0.96 10.38 -8.77
C LYS A 132 -0.48 10.30 -7.31
N THR A 133 0.24 11.32 -6.87
CA THR A 133 0.67 11.51 -5.48
C THR A 133 -0.32 12.35 -4.68
N ASP A 134 -0.25 12.23 -3.35
CA ASP A 134 -1.00 13.04 -2.40
C ASP A 134 -0.04 13.61 -1.36
N ILE A 135 0.37 14.86 -1.60
CA ILE A 135 1.35 15.55 -0.78
C ILE A 135 0.88 15.71 0.68
N GLU A 136 -0.42 15.87 0.91
CA GLU A 136 -0.97 16.01 2.27
C GLU A 136 -0.77 14.73 3.09
N THR A 137 -1.00 13.57 2.48
CA THR A 137 -0.71 12.26 3.09
C THR A 137 0.78 12.08 3.36
N GLU A 138 1.66 12.49 2.43
CA GLU A 138 3.11 12.44 2.61
C GLU A 138 3.55 13.31 3.79
N GLU A 139 3.14 14.58 3.85
CA GLU A 139 3.45 15.54 4.92
C GLU A 139 2.99 15.05 6.30
N LYS A 140 1.76 14.53 6.41
CA LYS A 140 1.22 13.96 7.65
C LYS A 140 2.05 12.76 8.12
N LEU A 141 2.39 11.86 7.20
CA LEU A 141 3.17 10.67 7.56
C LEU A 141 4.61 11.03 7.96
N VAL A 142 5.26 11.98 7.26
CA VAL A 142 6.60 12.48 7.63
C VAL A 142 6.60 13.01 9.06
N ASN A 143 5.65 13.90 9.41
CA ASN A 143 5.54 14.45 10.75
C ASN A 143 5.31 13.35 11.80
N ALA A 144 4.42 12.38 11.53
CA ALA A 144 4.15 11.27 12.44
C ALA A 144 5.38 10.36 12.65
N ILE A 145 6.17 10.10 11.60
CA ILE A 145 7.40 9.31 11.69
C ILE A 145 8.44 10.01 12.57
N VAL A 146 8.70 11.30 12.30
CA VAL A 146 9.77 12.04 13.01
C VAL A 146 9.42 12.29 14.47
N LYS A 147 8.12 12.49 14.78
CA LYS A 147 7.61 12.65 16.15
C LYS A 147 7.43 11.34 16.91
N ASN A 148 7.58 10.18 16.26
CA ASN A 148 7.25 8.86 16.82
C ASN A 148 5.78 8.76 17.28
N GLU A 149 4.84 9.32 16.52
CA GLU A 149 3.42 9.35 16.84
C GLU A 149 2.64 8.19 16.21
N ILE A 150 3.30 7.27 15.49
CA ILE A 150 2.63 6.13 14.88
C ILE A 150 2.17 5.14 15.96
N PRO A 151 0.87 4.81 16.00
CA PRO A 151 0.32 3.86 16.97
C PRO A 151 0.94 2.47 16.86
N LYS A 152 1.09 1.78 18.00
CA LYS A 152 1.73 0.45 18.06
C LYS A 152 0.97 -0.61 17.27
N GLU A 153 -0.32 -0.50 17.15
CA GLU A 153 -1.22 -1.39 16.41
C GLU A 153 -0.97 -1.39 14.89
N ASN A 154 -0.29 -0.35 14.36
CA ASN A 154 0.10 -0.29 12.96
C ASN A 154 1.33 -1.15 12.65
N TYR A 155 2.08 -1.55 13.68
CA TYR A 155 3.30 -2.32 13.50
C TYR A 155 3.00 -3.80 13.34
N VAL A 156 3.54 -4.40 12.27
CA VAL A 156 3.47 -5.84 12.02
C VAL A 156 4.79 -6.52 12.33
N SER A 157 4.75 -7.83 12.61
CA SER A 157 5.95 -8.63 12.89
C SER A 157 6.66 -9.05 11.61
N MET A 158 7.99 -9.10 11.62
CA MET A 158 8.79 -9.72 10.54
C MET A 158 8.50 -11.21 10.40
N LYS A 159 8.32 -11.91 11.52
CA LYS A 159 7.89 -13.31 11.52
C LYS A 159 6.37 -13.33 11.49
N ILE A 160 5.81 -13.90 10.41
CA ILE A 160 4.37 -13.96 10.21
C ILE A 160 3.85 -15.39 10.39
N THR A 161 2.81 -15.52 11.19
CA THR A 161 1.95 -16.70 11.27
C THR A 161 0.52 -16.34 10.87
N SER A 162 0.23 -15.05 10.83
CA SER A 162 -1.03 -14.49 10.38
C SER A 162 -0.82 -13.08 9.85
N ILE A 163 -1.79 -12.58 9.07
CA ILE A 163 -1.84 -11.20 8.59
C ILE A 163 -3.20 -10.58 8.90
N ASN A 164 -3.22 -9.27 9.06
CA ASN A 164 -4.46 -8.50 9.11
C ASN A 164 -4.79 -8.00 7.69
N PHE A 165 -5.76 -8.65 7.05
CA PHE A 165 -6.27 -8.22 5.76
C PHE A 165 -7.55 -7.40 5.93
N ALA A 166 -7.43 -6.10 5.86
CA ALA A 166 -8.56 -5.15 5.98
C ALA A 166 -9.46 -5.41 7.22
N GLY A 167 -8.87 -5.73 8.37
CA GLY A 167 -9.57 -5.99 9.62
C GLY A 167 -9.92 -7.45 9.89
N ARG A 168 -9.61 -8.37 8.98
CA ARG A 168 -9.72 -9.82 9.19
C ARG A 168 -8.35 -10.46 9.36
N THR A 169 -8.17 -11.25 10.41
CA THR A 169 -6.97 -12.08 10.59
C THR A 169 -7.04 -13.30 9.66
N ILE A 170 -5.98 -13.49 8.89
CA ILE A 170 -5.78 -14.65 8.02
C ILE A 170 -4.58 -15.42 8.54
N GLU A 171 -4.82 -16.65 8.99
CA GLU A 171 -3.75 -17.57 9.40
C GLU A 171 -2.95 -18.02 8.18
N LEU A 172 -1.63 -18.04 8.33
CA LEU A 172 -0.67 -18.41 7.29
C LEU A 172 0.03 -19.72 7.65
N GLU A 173 0.53 -20.38 6.63
CA GLU A 173 1.42 -21.54 6.78
C GLU A 173 2.81 -21.08 7.25
N ASN A 174 3.55 -21.98 7.89
CA ASN A 174 4.83 -21.67 8.55
C ASN A 174 5.94 -21.21 7.61
N ASP A 175 5.84 -21.47 6.31
CA ASP A 175 6.80 -21.12 5.27
C ASP A 175 6.44 -19.86 4.49
N CYS A 176 5.32 -19.20 4.85
CA CYS A 176 4.97 -17.90 4.31
C CYS A 176 5.88 -16.80 4.86
N TYR A 177 6.20 -15.81 4.05
CA TYR A 177 7.08 -14.71 4.44
C TYR A 177 6.72 -13.41 3.72
N TRP A 178 7.17 -12.29 4.29
CA TRP A 178 7.11 -10.99 3.64
C TRP A 178 8.15 -10.91 2.51
N THR A 179 7.72 -10.64 1.28
CA THR A 179 8.61 -10.18 0.21
C THR A 179 8.78 -8.66 0.27
N PHE A 180 7.73 -7.99 0.69
CA PHE A 180 7.69 -6.57 1.05
C PHE A 180 6.53 -6.34 2.02
N LEU A 181 6.42 -5.13 2.63
CA LEU A 181 5.28 -4.82 3.50
C LEU A 181 3.95 -4.94 2.73
N ASN A 182 2.98 -5.61 3.32
CA ASN A 182 1.73 -6.01 2.69
C ASN A 182 1.90 -6.81 1.38
N THR A 183 3.02 -7.52 1.24
CA THR A 183 3.27 -8.46 0.16
C THR A 183 3.74 -9.78 0.75
N VAL A 184 2.85 -10.76 0.76
CA VAL A 184 3.08 -12.08 1.35
C VAL A 184 3.19 -13.12 0.25
N GLN A 185 4.24 -13.93 0.33
CA GLN A 185 4.42 -15.09 -0.52
C GLN A 185 4.39 -16.37 0.32
N CYS A 186 3.65 -17.37 -0.14
CA CYS A 186 3.66 -18.73 0.38
C CYS A 186 4.10 -19.66 -0.77
N PRO A 187 5.24 -20.36 -0.65
CA PRO A 187 5.75 -21.23 -1.70
C PRO A 187 4.70 -22.23 -2.17
N TYR A 188 4.50 -22.34 -3.49
CA TYR A 188 3.51 -23.21 -4.16
C TYR A 188 2.02 -22.91 -3.82
N ARG A 189 1.75 -21.82 -3.09
CA ARG A 189 0.39 -21.45 -2.65
C ARG A 189 -0.01 -20.02 -3.01
N GLY A 190 0.84 -19.33 -3.77
CA GLY A 190 0.59 -18.00 -4.32
C GLY A 190 1.24 -16.86 -3.54
N GLU A 191 1.10 -15.68 -4.10
CA GLU A 191 1.55 -14.41 -3.56
C GLU A 191 0.40 -13.40 -3.60
N MET A 192 0.32 -12.53 -2.63
CA MET A 192 -0.63 -11.43 -2.61
C MET A 192 0.02 -10.14 -2.11
N ASN A 193 -0.36 -9.03 -2.75
CA ASN A 193 -0.01 -7.68 -2.35
C ASN A 193 -1.30 -6.88 -2.16
N TRP A 194 -1.40 -6.08 -1.10
CA TRP A 194 -2.58 -5.24 -0.87
C TRP A 194 -2.23 -3.89 -0.26
N SER A 195 -3.14 -2.94 -0.45
CA SER A 195 -3.10 -1.64 0.21
C SER A 195 -4.52 -1.18 0.56
N ILE A 196 -4.66 -0.42 1.63
CA ILE A 196 -5.92 0.23 2.01
C ILE A 196 -5.86 1.67 1.54
N HIS A 197 -6.95 2.15 0.93
CA HIS A 197 -7.03 3.44 0.28
C HIS A 197 -8.12 4.31 0.89
N ARG A 198 -8.00 5.63 0.69
CA ARG A 198 -9.01 6.62 1.10
C ARG A 198 -10.33 6.40 0.37
N SER A 199 -10.29 6.10 -0.91
CA SER A 199 -11.47 5.86 -1.74
C SER A 199 -11.36 4.57 -2.56
N LEU A 200 -12.51 4.06 -3.03
CA LEU A 200 -12.52 2.92 -3.94
C LEU A 200 -11.93 3.27 -5.31
N ASP A 201 -12.05 4.51 -5.73
CA ASP A 201 -11.46 4.96 -7.00
C ASP A 201 -9.93 5.00 -6.92
N ASP A 202 -9.34 5.45 -5.78
CA ASP A 202 -7.90 5.32 -5.55
C ASP A 202 -7.43 3.86 -5.56
N ALA A 203 -8.23 2.93 -5.02
CA ALA A 203 -7.93 1.51 -5.06
C ALA A 203 -7.96 0.95 -6.50
N LYS A 204 -8.95 1.37 -7.32
CA LYS A 204 -9.04 1.01 -8.75
C LYS A 204 -7.85 1.57 -9.54
N ASP A 205 -7.49 2.84 -9.33
CA ASP A 205 -6.34 3.45 -9.96
C ASP A 205 -5.04 2.72 -9.59
N ALA A 206 -4.89 2.31 -8.33
CA ALA A 206 -3.74 1.53 -7.89
C ALA A 206 -3.63 0.18 -8.61
N THR A 207 -4.74 -0.56 -8.76
CA THR A 207 -4.75 -1.84 -9.49
C THR A 207 -4.48 -1.66 -10.98
N GLU A 208 -5.02 -0.61 -11.62
CA GLU A 208 -4.75 -0.29 -13.03
C GLU A 208 -3.28 0.09 -13.25
N ASN A 209 -2.68 0.87 -12.33
CA ASN A 209 -1.26 1.20 -12.36
C ASN A 209 -0.38 -0.06 -12.21
N GLN A 210 -0.74 -1.00 -11.34
CA GLN A 210 -0.06 -2.30 -11.20
C GLN A 210 -0.17 -3.15 -12.47
N LEU A 211 -1.32 -3.16 -13.13
CA LEU A 211 -1.50 -3.82 -14.42
C LEU A 211 -0.61 -3.19 -15.50
N ASN A 212 -0.60 -1.85 -15.59
CA ASN A 212 0.24 -1.13 -16.53
C ASN A 212 1.74 -1.38 -16.28
N LEU A 213 2.14 -1.48 -15.01
CA LEU A 213 3.50 -1.88 -14.64
C LEU A 213 3.80 -3.31 -15.12
N THR A 214 2.87 -4.25 -14.95
CA THR A 214 3.03 -5.64 -15.44
C THR A 214 3.17 -5.68 -16.97
N LYS A 215 2.35 -4.93 -17.69
CA LYS A 215 2.42 -4.83 -19.17
C LYS A 215 3.75 -4.23 -19.65
N SER A 216 4.39 -3.39 -18.84
CA SER A 216 5.64 -2.69 -19.17
C SER A 216 6.91 -3.47 -18.81
N ARG A 217 6.77 -4.59 -18.07
CA ARG A 217 7.92 -5.39 -17.63
C ARG A 217 8.68 -5.97 -18.81
N LYS A 218 10.01 -5.78 -18.77
CA LYS A 218 10.93 -6.47 -19.68
C LYS A 218 11.12 -7.92 -19.23
N GLY A 219 11.31 -8.81 -20.18
CA GLY A 219 11.57 -10.25 -19.90
C GLY A 219 10.33 -11.13 -19.90
N GLY A 220 9.20 -10.63 -20.37
CA GLY A 220 7.97 -11.38 -20.59
C GLY A 220 6.91 -10.55 -21.30
N LYS A 221 5.73 -11.12 -21.45
CA LYS A 221 4.58 -10.48 -22.09
C LYS A 221 3.27 -10.98 -21.53
N VAL A 222 2.26 -10.14 -21.54
CA VAL A 222 0.87 -10.54 -21.30
C VAL A 222 0.39 -11.34 -22.51
N ILE A 223 -0.08 -12.56 -22.28
CA ILE A 223 -0.61 -13.46 -23.33
C ILE A 223 -2.13 -13.61 -23.26
N SER A 224 -2.75 -13.25 -22.14
CA SER A 224 -4.20 -13.23 -21.96
C SER A 224 -4.58 -12.13 -20.98
N GLU A 225 -5.71 -11.45 -21.26
CA GLU A 225 -6.35 -10.49 -20.35
C GLU A 225 -7.87 -10.71 -20.46
N GLU A 226 -8.50 -10.98 -19.33
CA GLU A 226 -9.95 -11.26 -19.28
C GLU A 226 -10.56 -10.67 -17.99
N ILE A 227 -11.87 -10.44 -18.02
CA ILE A 227 -12.66 -10.10 -16.84
C ILE A 227 -13.35 -11.38 -16.37
N VAL A 228 -13.18 -11.71 -15.09
CA VAL A 228 -13.75 -12.91 -14.48
C VAL A 228 -14.64 -12.56 -13.31
N ASP A 229 -15.72 -13.33 -13.12
CA ASP A 229 -16.58 -13.21 -11.96
C ASP A 229 -15.98 -13.98 -10.78
N VAL A 230 -15.92 -13.32 -9.63
CA VAL A 230 -15.35 -13.88 -8.40
C VAL A 230 -16.22 -13.55 -7.20
N GLU A 231 -15.98 -14.28 -6.13
CA GLU A 231 -16.37 -13.86 -4.78
C GLU A 231 -15.08 -13.51 -4.02
N PHE A 232 -14.90 -12.22 -3.70
CA PHE A 232 -13.75 -11.71 -3.00
C PHE A 232 -14.17 -11.19 -1.62
N GLU A 233 -13.67 -11.81 -0.55
CA GLU A 233 -14.01 -11.46 0.84
C GLU A 233 -15.54 -11.41 1.09
N GLY A 234 -16.29 -12.31 0.43
CA GLY A 234 -17.75 -12.38 0.51
C GLY A 234 -18.50 -11.43 -0.44
N VAL A 235 -17.78 -10.58 -1.19
CA VAL A 235 -18.38 -9.67 -2.18
C VAL A 235 -18.29 -10.30 -3.58
N VAL A 236 -19.44 -10.40 -4.26
CA VAL A 236 -19.47 -10.84 -5.67
C VAL A 236 -19.08 -9.67 -6.56
N THR A 237 -17.98 -9.82 -7.28
CA THR A 237 -17.43 -8.73 -8.09
C THR A 237 -16.76 -9.26 -9.36
N LYS A 238 -16.41 -8.34 -10.26
CA LYS A 238 -15.65 -8.61 -11.48
C LYS A 238 -14.22 -8.14 -11.32
N VAL A 239 -13.27 -9.03 -11.62
CA VAL A 239 -11.84 -8.70 -11.51
C VAL A 239 -11.12 -8.95 -12.83
N LYS A 240 -10.05 -8.23 -13.05
CA LYS A 240 -9.19 -8.42 -14.21
C LYS A 240 -8.19 -9.53 -13.90
N LYS A 241 -8.19 -10.56 -14.77
CA LYS A 241 -7.22 -11.65 -14.75
C LYS A 241 -6.28 -11.49 -15.94
N VAL A 242 -4.99 -11.69 -15.68
CA VAL A 242 -3.92 -11.62 -16.69
C VAL A 242 -3.07 -12.88 -16.59
N ILE A 243 -2.67 -13.42 -17.72
CA ILE A 243 -1.61 -14.43 -17.81
C ILE A 243 -0.36 -13.74 -18.37
N TYR A 244 0.71 -13.74 -17.59
CA TYR A 244 2.00 -13.20 -17.98
C TYR A 244 2.99 -14.34 -18.22
N ASP A 245 3.56 -14.39 -19.43
CA ASP A 245 4.52 -15.41 -19.84
C ASP A 245 5.93 -14.83 -19.89
N PHE A 246 6.90 -15.54 -19.31
CA PHE A 246 8.29 -15.13 -19.31
C PHE A 246 8.96 -15.49 -20.64
N THR A 247 9.87 -14.64 -21.10
CA THR A 247 10.57 -14.80 -22.38
C THR A 247 12.09 -14.65 -22.22
N GLY A 248 12.88 -15.22 -23.15
CA GLY A 248 14.34 -15.09 -23.13
C GLY A 248 15.00 -15.65 -21.88
N ALA A 249 16.02 -14.97 -21.36
CA ALA A 249 16.76 -15.40 -20.17
C ALA A 249 15.88 -15.50 -18.91
N THR A 250 14.87 -14.66 -18.79
CA THR A 250 13.92 -14.71 -17.65
C THR A 250 13.06 -15.96 -17.68
N SER A 251 12.73 -16.51 -18.87
CA SER A 251 12.03 -17.80 -18.99
C SER A 251 12.86 -18.96 -18.46
N ALA A 252 14.18 -18.96 -18.69
CA ALA A 252 15.06 -19.99 -18.14
C ALA A 252 15.09 -19.95 -16.60
N LEU A 253 15.21 -18.75 -16.02
CA LEU A 253 15.16 -18.55 -14.55
C LEU A 253 13.80 -18.95 -13.97
N ALA A 254 12.71 -18.58 -14.61
CA ALA A 254 11.36 -18.94 -14.19
C ALA A 254 11.17 -20.47 -14.23
N SER A 255 11.68 -21.15 -15.25
CA SER A 255 11.61 -22.61 -15.38
C SER A 255 12.39 -23.35 -14.28
N MET A 256 13.44 -22.75 -13.73
CA MET A 256 14.16 -23.30 -12.56
C MET A 256 13.29 -23.26 -11.28
N SER A 257 12.33 -22.34 -11.20
CA SER A 257 11.33 -22.28 -10.14
C SER A 257 10.10 -23.14 -10.43
N GLY A 258 10.10 -23.92 -11.53
CA GLY A 258 9.04 -24.84 -11.92
C GLY A 258 7.92 -24.26 -12.74
N GLY A 259 7.82 -22.93 -12.91
CA GLY A 259 6.78 -22.25 -13.65
C GLY A 259 7.25 -21.64 -14.97
N LYS A 260 6.33 -21.48 -15.94
CA LYS A 260 6.59 -20.71 -17.18
C LYS A 260 5.79 -19.42 -17.22
N SER A 261 4.62 -19.40 -16.62
CA SER A 261 3.71 -18.26 -16.62
C SER A 261 3.12 -18.03 -15.24
N ILE A 262 2.68 -16.80 -15.01
CA ILE A 262 2.01 -16.39 -13.77
C ILE A 262 0.59 -15.97 -14.13
N ASN A 263 -0.39 -16.47 -13.37
CA ASN A 263 -1.74 -15.94 -13.34
C ASN A 263 -1.79 -14.79 -12.34
N ILE A 264 -2.33 -13.65 -12.74
CA ILE A 264 -2.38 -12.43 -11.91
C ILE A 264 -3.81 -11.91 -11.90
N TYR A 265 -4.34 -11.63 -10.71
CA TYR A 265 -5.67 -11.06 -10.49
C TYR A 265 -5.54 -9.68 -9.87
N TYR A 266 -6.22 -8.69 -10.45
CA TYR A 266 -6.24 -7.30 -9.99
C TYR A 266 -7.62 -6.99 -9.43
N VAL A 267 -7.71 -6.80 -8.14
CA VAL A 267 -8.96 -6.61 -7.40
C VAL A 267 -8.96 -5.24 -6.73
N ALA A 268 -10.02 -4.47 -6.93
CA ALA A 268 -10.30 -3.26 -6.15
C ALA A 268 -11.74 -3.34 -5.63
N GLU A 269 -11.90 -3.41 -4.31
CA GLU A 269 -13.23 -3.60 -3.71
C GLU A 269 -13.34 -2.94 -2.33
N ASN A 270 -14.57 -2.62 -1.93
CA ASN A 270 -14.85 -2.20 -0.55
C ASN A 270 -15.12 -3.42 0.31
N VAL A 271 -14.24 -3.68 1.25
CA VAL A 271 -14.27 -4.86 2.13
C VAL A 271 -14.31 -4.37 3.58
N ARG A 272 -15.38 -4.70 4.31
CA ARG A 272 -15.55 -4.29 5.73
C ARG A 272 -15.31 -2.78 5.95
N ASN A 273 -15.92 -1.96 5.08
CA ASN A 273 -15.77 -0.49 5.05
C ASN A 273 -14.34 0.01 4.81
N LYS A 274 -13.46 -0.81 4.23
CA LYS A 274 -12.13 -0.42 3.78
C LYS A 274 -12.01 -0.58 2.27
N ASN A 275 -11.52 0.44 1.59
CA ASN A 275 -11.28 0.39 0.16
C ASN A 275 -9.93 -0.29 -0.10
N VAL A 276 -9.94 -1.46 -0.68
CA VAL A 276 -8.77 -2.32 -0.82
C VAL A 276 -8.39 -2.46 -2.28
N SER A 277 -7.12 -2.22 -2.61
CA SER A 277 -6.49 -2.79 -3.80
C SER A 277 -5.79 -4.08 -3.40
N CYS A 278 -5.95 -5.14 -4.20
CA CYS A 278 -5.25 -6.40 -3.99
C CYS A 278 -4.82 -6.98 -5.33
N VAL A 279 -3.54 -7.29 -5.46
CA VAL A 279 -2.99 -8.03 -6.59
C VAL A 279 -2.57 -9.39 -6.07
N MET A 280 -3.12 -10.44 -6.66
CA MET A 280 -2.87 -11.83 -6.31
C MET A 280 -2.23 -12.53 -7.49
N SER A 281 -1.18 -13.30 -7.26
CA SER A 281 -0.51 -14.05 -8.31
C SER A 281 -0.10 -15.43 -7.90
N PHE A 282 -0.01 -16.33 -8.87
CA PHE A 282 0.47 -17.69 -8.67
C PHE A 282 1.05 -18.27 -9.97
N TRP A 283 1.98 -19.19 -9.81
CA TRP A 283 2.57 -19.90 -10.92
C TRP A 283 1.61 -20.92 -11.52
N ASN A 284 1.74 -21.19 -12.81
CA ASN A 284 0.92 -22.20 -13.49
C ASN A 284 1.11 -23.65 -12.99
N ASN A 285 2.09 -23.89 -12.14
CA ASN A 285 2.38 -25.18 -11.49
C ASN A 285 2.13 -25.18 -9.98
N ASP A 286 1.56 -24.10 -9.42
CA ASP A 286 1.13 -24.08 -8.02
C ASP A 286 -0.05 -25.00 -7.77
N ASP A 287 -0.17 -25.50 -6.54
CA ASP A 287 -1.24 -26.39 -6.12
C ASP A 287 -2.59 -25.64 -6.06
N ILE A 288 -3.56 -26.10 -6.83
CA ILE A 288 -4.89 -25.48 -6.93
C ILE A 288 -5.90 -26.21 -6.05
N ASN A 289 -6.56 -25.48 -5.15
CA ASN A 289 -7.68 -25.97 -4.39
C ASN A 289 -8.90 -26.13 -5.32
N PRO A 290 -9.54 -27.32 -5.40
CA PRO A 290 -10.67 -27.57 -6.29
C PRO A 290 -11.91 -26.71 -6.00
N GLU A 291 -12.13 -26.32 -4.74
CA GLU A 291 -13.33 -25.56 -4.33
C GLU A 291 -13.23 -24.09 -4.71
N THR A 292 -12.05 -23.48 -4.52
CA THR A 292 -11.83 -22.06 -4.83
C THR A 292 -11.30 -21.84 -6.23
N LYS A 293 -10.73 -22.88 -6.87
CA LYS A 293 -9.99 -22.88 -8.15
C LYS A 293 -8.75 -21.98 -8.10
N LEU A 294 -8.19 -21.76 -6.91
CA LEU A 294 -7.03 -20.93 -6.62
C LEU A 294 -6.09 -21.65 -5.66
N PRO A 295 -4.78 -21.27 -5.60
CA PRO A 295 -3.88 -21.76 -4.56
C PRO A 295 -4.37 -21.40 -3.16
N ALA A 296 -3.91 -22.16 -2.16
CA ALA A 296 -4.43 -22.10 -0.80
C ALA A 296 -4.40 -20.71 -0.16
N LEU A 297 -3.32 -19.92 -0.34
CA LEU A 297 -3.25 -18.55 0.17
C LEU A 297 -4.34 -17.68 -0.43
N LEU A 298 -4.49 -17.71 -1.75
CA LEU A 298 -5.43 -16.87 -2.50
C LEU A 298 -6.87 -17.31 -2.29
N GLY A 299 -7.09 -18.63 -2.15
CA GLY A 299 -8.38 -19.21 -1.83
C GLY A 299 -8.95 -18.79 -0.47
N LYS A 300 -8.09 -18.28 0.44
CA LYS A 300 -8.54 -17.69 1.72
C LYS A 300 -9.28 -16.35 1.52
N LEU A 301 -9.08 -15.69 0.39
CA LEU A 301 -9.61 -14.36 0.08
C LEU A 301 -10.65 -14.39 -1.05
N MET A 302 -10.44 -15.26 -2.03
CA MET A 302 -11.19 -15.23 -3.29
C MET A 302 -11.56 -16.63 -3.74
N LYS A 303 -12.71 -16.74 -4.39
CA LYS A 303 -13.19 -17.93 -5.07
C LYS A 303 -13.61 -17.57 -6.49
N LEU A 304 -13.17 -18.32 -7.49
CA LEU A 304 -13.63 -18.17 -8.87
C LEU A 304 -15.05 -18.78 -9.02
N LYS A 305 -15.90 -18.10 -9.76
CA LYS A 305 -17.28 -18.57 -10.06
C LYS A 305 -17.36 -19.35 -11.34
#